data_1f285a1f56f0c33758eeec80fe79c4ea
#
_entry.id   1f285a1f56f0c33758eeec80fe79c4ea
#
_cell.length_a   1.000
_cell.length_b   1.000
_cell.length_c   1.000
_cell.angle_alpha   90.00
_cell.angle_beta   90.00
_cell.angle_gamma   90.00
#
_symmetry.space_group_name_H-M   'P 1'
#
loop_
_entity.id
_entity.type
_entity.pdbx_description
1 polymer ?
#
loop_
_entity_poly.entity_id
_entity_poly.type
_entity_poly.pdbx_seq_one_letter_code
_entity_poly.pdbx_strand_id
1 'polypeptide(L)'
;MLQPMRTKYRKAHKGRIRGVASSATSLAFGQFGLKAMAPERITARQIEAARRAMTRHMKRAGRVWIRIYPDVPISKKPLEVRMGSGKGAPEYWVARVKPGRILFEVDGVTSQVAREALTLAAAKLPIKTRFIERIAE
;
A
#
# COMPACT_ATOMS: atom_id res chain seq x y z
N MET A 1 -11.15 5.91 4.76
CA MET A 1 -10.08 5.00 4.33
C MET A 1 -10.56 4.11 3.19
N LEU A 2 -9.64 3.63 2.39
CA LEU A 2 -9.97 2.78 1.27
C LEU A 2 -10.51 1.43 1.74
N GLN A 3 -11.61 1.00 1.12
CA GLN A 3 -12.17 -0.33 1.31
C GLN A 3 -13.14 -0.62 0.16
N PRO A 4 -13.35 -1.91 -0.21
CA PRO A 4 -14.28 -2.23 -1.27
C PRO A 4 -15.72 -1.85 -0.90
N MET A 5 -16.46 -1.31 -1.86
CA MET A 5 -17.89 -1.06 -1.69
C MET A 5 -18.67 -2.36 -1.62
N ARG A 6 -18.25 -3.35 -2.38
CA ARG A 6 -18.95 -4.62 -2.52
C ARG A 6 -17.94 -5.74 -2.67
N THR A 7 -18.15 -6.86 -1.97
CA THR A 7 -17.27 -8.02 -2.06
C THR A 7 -18.06 -9.27 -2.40
N LYS A 8 -17.43 -10.18 -3.14
CA LYS A 8 -18.01 -11.49 -3.43
C LYS A 8 -18.09 -12.35 -2.17
N TYR A 9 -17.07 -12.26 -1.33
CA TYR A 9 -17.00 -12.97 -0.05
C TYR A 9 -16.69 -11.98 1.06
N ARG A 10 -17.40 -12.12 2.19
CA ARG A 10 -17.19 -11.27 3.36
C ARG A 10 -15.86 -11.56 4.06
N LYS A 11 -15.43 -12.80 4.04
CA LYS A 11 -14.20 -13.25 4.67
C LYS A 11 -13.31 -13.93 3.65
N ALA A 12 -11.99 -13.91 3.86
CA ALA A 12 -11.03 -14.51 2.97
C ALA A 12 -10.04 -15.37 3.76
N HIS A 13 -9.48 -16.37 3.10
CA HIS A 13 -8.39 -17.15 3.67
C HIS A 13 -7.13 -16.30 3.75
N LYS A 14 -6.38 -16.45 4.86
CA LYS A 14 -5.16 -15.68 5.09
C LYS A 14 -4.13 -15.93 4.00
N GLY A 15 -3.81 -17.17 3.72
CA GLY A 15 -2.85 -17.53 2.70
C GLY A 15 -1.45 -16.98 2.93
N ARG A 16 -0.55 -17.24 1.99
CA ARG A 16 0.81 -16.70 1.96
C ARG A 16 1.01 -15.92 0.66
N ILE A 17 1.73 -14.80 0.75
CA ILE A 17 2.09 -14.02 -0.42
C ILE A 17 3.34 -14.64 -1.03
N ARG A 18 3.22 -15.16 -2.25
CA ARG A 18 4.33 -15.85 -2.94
C ARG A 18 4.62 -15.19 -4.27
N GLY A 19 5.87 -15.35 -4.71
CA GLY A 19 6.30 -14.90 -6.02
C GLY A 19 6.66 -13.42 -6.07
N VAL A 20 6.88 -12.96 -7.28
CA VAL A 20 7.25 -11.58 -7.60
C VAL A 20 6.10 -10.95 -8.38
N ALA A 21 5.91 -9.65 -8.24
CA ALA A 21 4.85 -8.95 -8.94
C ALA A 21 5.03 -9.06 -10.47
N SER A 22 3.93 -9.35 -11.16
CA SER A 22 3.90 -9.43 -12.63
C SER A 22 3.22 -8.22 -13.27
N SER A 23 2.55 -7.39 -12.46
CA SER A 23 1.88 -6.17 -12.91
C SER A 23 2.21 -5.02 -11.97
N ALA A 24 2.01 -3.78 -12.45
CA ALA A 24 2.33 -2.58 -11.69
C ALA A 24 3.78 -2.58 -11.17
N THR A 25 4.72 -2.99 -12.04
CA THR A 25 6.14 -3.09 -11.72
C THR A 25 6.95 -1.92 -12.23
N SER A 26 6.33 -1.02 -13.00
CA SER A 26 6.96 0.17 -13.54
C SER A 26 6.04 1.38 -13.36
N LEU A 27 6.63 2.57 -13.44
CA LEU A 27 5.87 3.82 -13.33
C LEU A 27 4.96 3.97 -14.55
N ALA A 28 3.68 4.26 -14.31
CA ALA A 28 2.68 4.44 -15.36
C ALA A 28 2.13 5.87 -15.41
N PHE A 29 1.98 6.51 -14.28
CA PHE A 29 1.33 7.83 -14.17
C PHE A 29 2.29 8.94 -13.83
N GLY A 30 3.21 8.71 -12.89
CA GLY A 30 4.10 9.73 -12.37
C GLY A 30 5.54 9.57 -12.80
N GLN A 31 6.35 10.57 -12.46
CA GLN A 31 7.78 10.60 -12.73
C GLN A 31 8.56 9.84 -11.65
N PHE A 32 8.04 9.78 -10.45
CA PHE A 32 8.69 9.18 -9.28
C PHE A 32 7.76 8.16 -8.63
N GLY A 33 8.34 7.19 -7.94
CA GLY A 33 7.54 6.18 -7.28
C GLY A 33 8.26 5.47 -6.15
N LEU A 34 7.47 4.71 -5.40
CA LEU A 34 7.94 3.87 -4.31
C LEU A 34 7.63 2.43 -4.63
N LYS A 35 8.67 1.60 -4.66
CA LYS A 35 8.58 0.19 -5.04
C LYS A 35 8.76 -0.71 -3.84
N ALA A 36 7.92 -1.74 -3.72
CA ALA A 36 8.03 -2.74 -2.66
C ALA A 36 9.21 -3.65 -2.94
N MET A 37 10.01 -3.92 -1.90
CA MET A 37 11.17 -4.81 -1.99
C MET A 37 10.98 -6.12 -1.23
N ALA A 38 9.83 -6.29 -0.57
CA ALA A 38 9.51 -7.49 0.20
C ALA A 38 8.01 -7.78 0.11
N PRO A 39 7.57 -9.04 0.34
CA PRO A 39 6.14 -9.34 0.39
C PRO A 39 5.57 -8.92 1.74
N GLU A 40 4.37 -8.33 1.74
CA GLU A 40 3.69 -7.96 2.98
C GLU A 40 2.22 -7.64 2.72
N ARG A 41 1.46 -7.62 3.79
CA ARG A 41 0.09 -7.12 3.81
C ARG A 41 0.12 -5.69 4.34
N ILE A 42 -0.34 -4.75 3.52
CA ILE A 42 -0.37 -3.33 3.89
C ILE A 42 -1.82 -2.96 4.20
N THR A 43 -2.06 -2.44 5.40
CA THR A 43 -3.42 -2.10 5.82
C THR A 43 -3.90 -0.80 5.19
N ALA A 44 -5.22 -0.63 5.11
CA ALA A 44 -5.82 0.62 4.64
C ALA A 44 -5.35 1.82 5.48
N ARG A 45 -5.15 1.63 6.78
CA ARG A 45 -4.66 2.69 7.67
C ARG A 45 -3.22 3.09 7.35
N GLN A 46 -2.37 2.12 7.02
CA GLN A 46 -0.99 2.37 6.62
C GLN A 46 -0.93 3.13 5.29
N ILE A 47 -1.76 2.74 4.34
CA ILE A 47 -1.87 3.44 3.04
C ILE A 47 -2.29 4.89 3.26
N GLU A 48 -3.29 5.12 4.09
CA GLU A 48 -3.78 6.48 4.38
C GLU A 48 -2.73 7.32 5.11
N ALA A 49 -2.02 6.72 6.07
CA ALA A 49 -0.95 7.41 6.78
C ALA A 49 0.18 7.83 5.84
N ALA A 50 0.56 6.94 4.93
CA ALA A 50 1.58 7.22 3.92
C ALA A 50 1.13 8.35 2.98
N ARG A 51 -0.10 8.29 2.50
CA ARG A 51 -0.68 9.31 1.63
C ARG A 51 -0.65 10.69 2.29
N ARG A 52 -1.08 10.76 3.56
CA ARG A 52 -1.09 12.01 4.32
C ARG A 52 0.31 12.57 4.52
N ALA A 53 1.28 11.71 4.82
CA ALA A 53 2.66 12.13 5.00
C ALA A 53 3.24 12.74 3.72
N MET A 54 3.00 12.09 2.58
CA MET A 54 3.45 12.61 1.27
C MET A 54 2.80 13.94 0.94
N THR A 55 1.48 14.01 1.04
CA THR A 55 0.72 15.22 0.69
C THR A 55 1.12 16.40 1.56
N ARG A 56 1.32 16.16 2.85
CA ARG A 56 1.74 17.20 3.78
C ARG A 56 3.12 17.74 3.41
N HIS A 57 4.06 16.88 3.08
CA HIS A 57 5.41 17.31 2.71
C HIS A 57 5.42 18.11 1.41
N MET A 58 4.61 17.71 0.44
CA MET A 58 4.52 18.39 -0.84
C MET A 58 3.69 19.68 -0.80
N LYS A 59 3.06 20.00 0.33
CA LYS A 59 2.25 21.19 0.54
C LYS A 59 1.17 21.40 -0.53
N ARG A 60 0.52 20.27 -0.93
CA ARG A 60 -0.51 20.22 -1.96
C ARG A 60 0.00 20.52 -3.37
N ALA A 61 1.32 20.63 -3.56
CA ALA A 61 1.90 20.71 -4.89
C ALA A 61 1.98 19.30 -5.49
N GLY A 62 1.86 19.21 -6.82
CA GLY A 62 1.99 17.95 -7.50
C GLY A 62 0.79 17.02 -7.33
N ARG A 63 1.00 15.77 -7.72
CA ARG A 63 -0.03 14.74 -7.77
C ARG A 63 0.49 13.44 -7.18
N VAL A 64 -0.39 12.71 -6.48
CA VAL A 64 -0.09 11.40 -5.89
C VAL A 64 -1.06 10.36 -6.45
N TRP A 65 -0.55 9.21 -6.85
CA TRP A 65 -1.36 8.06 -7.23
C TRP A 65 -1.07 6.92 -6.26
N ILE A 66 -2.13 6.33 -5.71
CA ILE A 66 -2.04 5.12 -4.90
C ILE A 66 -2.23 3.94 -5.85
N ARG A 67 -1.20 3.10 -6.01
CA ARG A 67 -1.20 2.00 -6.98
C ARG A 67 -1.61 0.65 -6.38
N ILE A 68 -1.93 0.62 -5.10
CA ILE A 68 -2.41 -0.58 -4.40
C ILE A 68 -3.78 -0.30 -3.79
N TYR A 69 -4.56 -1.36 -3.62
CA TYR A 69 -5.91 -1.23 -3.04
C TYR A 69 -6.12 -2.32 -1.99
N PRO A 70 -6.60 -1.95 -0.79
CA PRO A 70 -6.84 -2.91 0.29
C PRO A 70 -8.17 -3.64 0.08
N ASP A 71 -8.13 -4.72 -0.68
CA ASP A 71 -9.31 -5.50 -1.07
C ASP A 71 -9.48 -6.81 -0.31
N VAL A 72 -8.56 -7.15 0.58
CA VAL A 72 -8.59 -8.40 1.33
C VAL A 72 -9.02 -8.13 2.77
N PRO A 73 -10.14 -8.73 3.23
CA PRO A 73 -10.59 -8.54 4.61
C PRO A 73 -9.77 -9.40 5.57
N ILE A 74 -9.40 -8.83 6.71
CA ILE A 74 -8.74 -9.55 7.80
C ILE A 74 -9.70 -9.66 8.96
N SER A 75 -9.90 -10.90 9.42
CA SER A 75 -10.76 -11.20 10.54
C SER A 75 -9.95 -11.26 11.83
N LYS A 76 -10.55 -10.80 12.93
CA LYS A 76 -9.93 -10.86 14.24
C LYS A 76 -11.00 -11.21 15.27
N LYS A 77 -10.67 -12.11 16.18
CA LYS A 77 -11.55 -12.45 17.30
C LYS A 77 -11.19 -11.59 18.51
N PRO A 78 -12.18 -11.14 19.30
CA PRO A 78 -11.89 -10.51 20.59
C PRO A 78 -11.11 -11.47 21.49
N LEU A 79 -10.29 -10.92 22.39
CA LEU A 79 -9.49 -11.72 23.33
C LEU A 79 -10.37 -12.62 24.22
N GLU A 80 -11.59 -12.19 24.48
CA GLU A 80 -12.54 -12.90 25.35
C GLU A 80 -13.24 -14.07 24.68
N VAL A 81 -13.13 -14.21 23.35
CA VAL A 81 -13.78 -15.28 22.60
C VAL A 81 -12.89 -16.51 22.57
N ARG A 82 -13.50 -17.67 22.87
CA ARG A 82 -12.77 -18.94 22.84
C ARG A 82 -12.32 -19.29 21.43
N MET A 83 -11.13 -19.88 21.34
CA MET A 83 -10.62 -20.40 20.09
C MET A 83 -11.51 -21.54 19.57
N GLY A 84 -11.67 -21.62 18.26
CA GLY A 84 -12.41 -22.70 17.63
C GLY A 84 -13.90 -22.48 17.42
N SER A 85 -14.45 -21.35 17.89
CA SER A 85 -15.87 -21.03 17.69
C SER A 85 -16.18 -20.41 16.32
N GLY A 86 -15.30 -20.62 15.33
CA GLY A 86 -15.43 -20.12 13.97
C GLY A 86 -14.54 -18.92 13.70
N LYS A 87 -14.53 -18.46 12.46
CA LYS A 87 -13.73 -17.31 12.02
C LYS A 87 -14.36 -16.01 12.55
N GLY A 88 -13.54 -15.12 13.08
CA GLY A 88 -13.99 -13.81 13.56
C GLY A 88 -14.58 -12.95 12.44
N ALA A 89 -15.24 -11.85 12.80
CA ALA A 89 -15.78 -10.90 11.86
C ALA A 89 -14.63 -10.14 11.16
N PRO A 90 -14.82 -9.70 9.90
CA PRO A 90 -13.85 -8.81 9.24
C PRO A 90 -13.67 -7.53 10.05
N GLU A 91 -12.42 -7.17 10.35
CA GLU A 91 -12.11 -6.00 11.16
C GLU A 91 -11.46 -4.89 10.34
N TYR A 92 -10.58 -5.25 9.42
CA TYR A 92 -9.88 -4.28 8.58
C TYR A 92 -9.52 -4.88 7.23
N TRP A 93 -9.07 -4.02 6.33
CA TRP A 93 -8.75 -4.38 4.95
C TRP A 93 -7.27 -4.21 4.69
N VAL A 94 -6.70 -5.11 3.88
CA VAL A 94 -5.28 -5.06 3.50
C VAL A 94 -5.11 -5.25 2.00
N ALA A 95 -4.01 -4.75 1.48
CA ALA A 95 -3.51 -5.08 0.15
C ALA A 95 -2.39 -6.12 0.31
N ARG A 96 -2.46 -7.20 -0.47
CA ARG A 96 -1.37 -8.17 -0.55
C ARG A 96 -0.37 -7.67 -1.58
N VAL A 97 0.85 -7.38 -1.14
CA VAL A 97 1.89 -6.79 -1.97
C VAL A 97 3.01 -7.79 -2.18
N LYS A 98 3.41 -7.96 -3.44
CA LYS A 98 4.55 -8.79 -3.82
C LYS A 98 5.77 -7.90 -4.08
N PRO A 99 6.99 -8.42 -3.90
CA PRO A 99 8.19 -7.65 -4.27
C PRO A 99 8.13 -7.18 -5.72
N GLY A 100 8.53 -5.95 -5.96
CA GLY A 100 8.51 -5.35 -7.31
C GLY A 100 7.30 -4.48 -7.60
N ARG A 101 6.27 -4.54 -6.77
CA ARG A 101 5.05 -3.76 -6.98
C ARG A 101 5.28 -2.28 -6.67
N ILE A 102 4.80 -1.41 -7.56
CA ILE A 102 4.76 0.03 -7.29
C ILE A 102 3.61 0.32 -6.32
N LEU A 103 3.93 0.99 -5.22
CA LEU A 103 2.96 1.32 -4.18
C LEU A 103 2.33 2.68 -4.39
N PHE A 104 3.16 3.68 -4.68
CA PHE A 104 2.75 5.06 -4.89
C PHE A 104 3.52 5.66 -6.04
N GLU A 105 2.90 6.62 -6.73
CA GLU A 105 3.58 7.43 -7.74
C GLU A 105 3.33 8.91 -7.45
N VAL A 106 4.32 9.73 -7.80
CA VAL A 106 4.28 11.17 -7.56
C VAL A 106 4.74 11.89 -8.83
N ASP A 107 4.11 13.02 -9.13
CA ASP A 107 4.52 13.89 -10.23
C ASP A 107 4.27 15.36 -9.87
N GLY A 108 4.82 16.26 -10.66
CA GLY A 108 4.59 17.69 -10.48
C GLY A 108 5.43 18.35 -9.41
N VAL A 109 6.46 17.66 -8.90
CA VAL A 109 7.42 18.21 -7.92
C VAL A 109 8.84 17.88 -8.36
N THR A 110 9.82 18.52 -7.72
CA THR A 110 11.23 18.23 -7.99
C THR A 110 11.62 16.85 -7.49
N SER A 111 12.71 16.30 -8.02
CA SER A 111 13.23 15.01 -7.60
C SER A 111 13.53 14.98 -6.09
N GLN A 112 14.10 16.04 -5.56
CA GLN A 112 14.41 16.12 -4.13
C GLN A 112 13.14 16.11 -3.28
N VAL A 113 12.15 16.90 -3.62
CA VAL A 113 10.87 16.94 -2.89
C VAL A 113 10.17 15.58 -2.97
N ALA A 114 10.17 14.95 -4.14
CA ALA A 114 9.56 13.63 -4.33
C ALA A 114 10.27 12.58 -3.47
N ARG A 115 11.60 12.57 -3.47
CA ARG A 115 12.38 11.64 -2.65
C ARG A 115 12.09 11.79 -1.17
N GLU A 116 12.04 13.01 -0.68
CA GLU A 116 11.74 13.29 0.73
C GLU A 116 10.31 12.86 1.08
N ALA A 117 9.34 13.19 0.23
CA ALA A 117 7.94 12.82 0.44
C ALA A 117 7.76 11.30 0.48
N LEU A 118 8.36 10.58 -0.47
CA LEU A 118 8.27 9.12 -0.53
C LEU A 118 9.03 8.45 0.62
N THR A 119 10.11 9.04 1.10
CA THR A 119 10.82 8.56 2.29
C THR A 119 9.93 8.67 3.53
N LEU A 120 9.21 9.76 3.68
CA LEU A 120 8.27 9.93 4.78
C LEU A 120 7.11 8.92 4.69
N ALA A 121 6.62 8.68 3.46
CA ALA A 121 5.60 7.67 3.23
C ALA A 121 6.10 6.27 3.60
N ALA A 122 7.31 5.93 3.19
CA ALA A 122 7.92 4.63 3.47
C ALA A 122 8.02 4.35 4.97
N ALA A 123 8.25 5.39 5.77
CA ALA A 123 8.31 5.25 7.23
C ALA A 123 6.98 4.82 7.85
N LYS A 124 5.87 4.99 7.14
CA LYS A 124 4.53 4.56 7.59
C LYS A 124 4.18 3.15 7.15
N LEU A 125 5.02 2.53 6.33
CA LEU A 125 4.77 1.21 5.75
C LEU A 125 5.60 0.15 6.48
N PRO A 126 5.11 -1.11 6.52
CA PRO A 126 5.76 -2.19 7.27
C PRO A 126 6.84 -2.94 6.49
N ILE A 127 7.23 -2.46 5.31
CA ILE A 127 8.16 -3.19 4.42
C ILE A 127 9.29 -2.31 3.93
N LYS A 128 10.33 -2.95 3.46
CA LYS A 128 11.39 -2.28 2.71
C LYS A 128 10.87 -1.79 1.38
N THR A 129 11.23 -0.56 1.03
CA THR A 129 10.82 0.09 -0.21
C THR A 129 12.02 0.71 -0.89
N ARG A 130 11.86 1.04 -2.16
CA ARG A 130 12.90 1.70 -2.94
C ARG A 130 12.29 2.86 -3.70
N PHE A 131 12.93 4.02 -3.63
CA PHE A 131 12.59 5.16 -4.47
C PHE A 131 13.03 4.87 -5.91
N ILE A 132 12.13 5.11 -6.85
CA ILE A 132 12.45 4.97 -8.27
C ILE A 132 12.05 6.24 -9.02
N GLU A 133 12.75 6.50 -10.10
CA GLU A 133 12.55 7.65 -10.95
C GLU A 133 12.49 7.20 -12.41
N ARG A 134 11.60 7.79 -13.19
CA ARG A 134 11.51 7.51 -14.61
C ARG A 134 12.74 8.06 -15.31
N ILE A 135 13.41 7.20 -16.06
CA ILE A 135 14.57 7.62 -16.85
C ILE A 135 14.05 8.33 -18.09
N ALA A 136 14.51 9.56 -18.32
CA ALA A 136 14.22 10.30 -19.53
C ALA A 136 15.00 9.67 -20.68
N GLU A 137 14.30 9.30 -21.73
CA GLU A 137 14.94 8.84 -22.98
C GLU A 137 15.20 10.03 -23.91
#